data_2b6900d660cd058bed191a7e042ee997
#
_entry.id   2b6900d660cd058bed191a7e042ee997
#
_cell.length_a   1.000
_cell.length_b   1.000
_cell.length_c   1.000
_cell.angle_alpha   90.00
_cell.angle_beta   90.00
_cell.angle_gamma   90.00
#
_symmetry.space_group_name_H-M   'P 1'
#
loop_
_entity.id
_entity.type
_entity.pdbx_description
1 polymer ?
#
loop_
_entity_poly.entity_id
_entity_poly.type
_entity_poly.pdbx_seq_one_letter_code
_entity_poly.pdbx_strand_id
1 'polypeptide(L)'
;MALRRMVLELGMGTDIRGADPTKAAVRALRDALWHNSLSIADAVGLPVDSMQVEVRIGVPHPEKVNKDEVLAILPHGTGTVTLVEGGLEIPNDAGTNSTVLAHACAIVRLDV
;
A
#
# COMPACT_ATOMS: atom_id res chain seq x y z
N MET A 1 -0.10 -7.21 -27.24
CA MET A 1 -0.69 -6.74 -26.00
C MET A 1 0.38 -6.33 -25.06
N ALA A 2 0.09 -5.42 -24.16
CA ALA A 2 1.10 -4.88 -23.26
C ALA A 2 0.47 -4.63 -21.90
N LEU A 3 1.31 -4.68 -20.84
CA LEU A 3 0.87 -4.29 -19.52
C LEU A 3 0.58 -2.80 -19.49
N ARG A 4 -0.66 -2.46 -19.19
CA ARG A 4 -1.12 -1.07 -19.12
C ARG A 4 -1.63 -0.74 -17.73
N ARG A 5 -1.33 0.45 -17.27
CA ARG A 5 -1.88 0.96 -16.02
C ARG A 5 -3.38 1.23 -16.21
N MET A 6 -4.18 0.54 -15.44
CA MET A 6 -5.63 0.65 -15.48
C MET A 6 -6.19 1.41 -14.29
N VAL A 7 -5.55 1.29 -13.12
CA VAL A 7 -6.05 1.89 -11.88
C VAL A 7 -4.89 2.44 -11.09
N LEU A 8 -5.11 3.58 -10.45
CA LEU A 8 -4.23 4.18 -9.46
C LEU A 8 -5.07 4.49 -8.21
N GLU A 9 -4.72 3.88 -7.10
CA GLU A 9 -5.36 4.11 -5.81
C GLU A 9 -4.37 4.74 -4.85
N LEU A 10 -4.84 5.68 -4.04
CA LEU A 10 -4.03 6.37 -3.04
C LEU A 10 -4.66 6.24 -1.67
N GLY A 11 -3.84 6.11 -0.65
CA GLY A 11 -4.31 6.03 0.72
C GLY A 11 -3.24 6.44 1.72
N MET A 12 -3.67 6.64 2.96
CA MET A 12 -2.75 6.88 4.07
C MET A 12 -3.17 6.08 5.29
N GLY A 13 -2.21 5.81 6.16
CA GLY A 13 -2.44 5.09 7.39
C GLY A 13 -1.51 5.57 8.49
N THR A 14 -1.93 5.36 9.72
CA THR A 14 -1.18 5.81 10.90
C THR A 14 -1.06 4.68 11.90
N ASP A 15 0.03 4.72 12.67
CA ASP A 15 0.15 4.04 13.96
C ASP A 15 0.42 5.11 15.02
N ILE A 16 -0.56 5.32 15.91
CA ILE A 16 -0.57 6.48 16.80
C ILE A 16 0.36 6.30 17.99
N ARG A 17 0.51 5.07 18.51
CA ARG A 17 1.23 4.83 19.76
C ARG A 17 2.37 3.86 19.69
N GLY A 18 2.44 3.03 18.69
CA GLY A 18 3.43 1.96 18.63
C GLY A 18 4.68 2.32 17.86
N ALA A 19 4.67 3.45 17.14
CA ALA A 19 5.74 3.83 16.23
C ALA A 19 6.10 2.69 15.27
N ASP A 20 5.11 1.90 14.85
CA ASP A 20 5.30 0.71 14.03
C ASP A 20 5.09 1.03 12.55
N PRO A 21 6.18 1.11 11.74
CA PRO A 21 6.05 1.43 10.32
C PRO A 21 5.25 0.38 9.54
N THR A 22 5.32 -0.88 9.93
CA THR A 22 4.55 -1.94 9.26
C THR A 22 3.05 -1.73 9.44
N LYS A 23 2.60 -1.41 10.66
CA LYS A 23 1.18 -1.12 10.89
C LYS A 23 0.71 0.09 10.09
N ALA A 24 1.50 1.16 10.06
CA ALA A 24 1.17 2.34 9.28
C ALA A 24 1.08 2.02 7.79
N ALA A 25 2.03 1.25 7.27
CA ALA A 25 2.07 0.84 5.86
C ALA A 25 0.87 -0.04 5.50
N VAL A 26 0.54 -1.02 6.34
CA VAL A 26 -0.62 -1.91 6.13
C VAL A 26 -1.92 -1.11 6.10
N ARG A 27 -2.09 -0.18 7.05
CA ARG A 27 -3.28 0.68 7.09
C ARG A 27 -3.37 1.60 5.90
N ALA A 28 -2.23 2.12 5.43
CA ALA A 28 -2.19 2.96 4.23
C ALA A 28 -2.62 2.19 2.98
N LEU A 29 -2.15 0.95 2.81
CA LEU A 29 -2.57 0.12 1.68
C LEU A 29 -4.04 -0.26 1.78
N ARG A 30 -4.53 -0.62 2.95
CA ARG A 30 -5.97 -0.88 3.16
C ARG A 30 -6.82 0.33 2.79
N ASP A 31 -6.40 1.52 3.17
CA ASP A 31 -7.10 2.75 2.82
C ASP A 31 -7.11 2.95 1.30
N ALA A 32 -5.97 2.75 0.63
CA ALA A 32 -5.89 2.85 -0.83
C ALA A 32 -6.86 1.89 -1.52
N LEU A 33 -6.96 0.66 -1.06
CA LEU A 33 -7.81 -0.38 -1.66
C LEU A 33 -9.29 -0.24 -1.28
N TRP A 34 -9.59 0.41 -0.17
CA TRP A 34 -10.95 0.59 0.33
C TRP A 34 -11.83 1.45 -0.59
N HIS A 35 -11.24 2.44 -1.25
CA HIS A 35 -12.00 3.44 -1.99
C HIS A 35 -12.64 2.90 -3.27
N ASN A 36 -12.13 1.79 -3.81
CA ASN A 36 -12.67 1.19 -5.02
C ASN A 36 -12.62 -0.34 -4.94
N SER A 37 -13.58 -0.99 -5.57
CA SER A 37 -13.45 -2.40 -5.87
C SER A 37 -12.51 -2.56 -7.06
N LEU A 38 -11.61 -3.55 -7.00
CA LEU A 38 -10.71 -3.84 -8.11
C LEU A 38 -11.44 -4.73 -9.14
N SER A 39 -12.51 -4.19 -9.71
CA SER A 39 -13.36 -4.91 -10.67
C SER A 39 -12.95 -4.69 -12.13
N ILE A 40 -11.85 -3.99 -12.36
CA ILE A 40 -11.43 -3.65 -13.73
C ILE A 40 -11.13 -4.90 -14.57
N ALA A 41 -10.60 -5.95 -13.98
CA ALA A 41 -10.33 -7.20 -14.71
C ALA A 41 -11.63 -7.79 -15.24
N ASP A 42 -12.67 -7.87 -14.42
CA ASP A 42 -14.00 -8.36 -14.84
C ASP A 42 -14.57 -7.49 -15.96
N ALA A 43 -14.42 -6.17 -15.83
CA ALA A 43 -14.97 -5.23 -16.81
C ALA A 43 -14.37 -5.41 -18.21
N VAL A 44 -13.13 -5.89 -18.31
CA VAL A 44 -12.45 -6.15 -19.58
C VAL A 44 -12.39 -7.64 -19.94
N GLY A 45 -13.08 -8.49 -19.19
CA GLY A 45 -13.18 -9.92 -19.46
C GLY A 45 -11.94 -10.74 -19.12
N LEU A 46 -11.13 -10.29 -18.16
CA LEU A 46 -9.93 -10.99 -17.73
C LEU A 46 -10.12 -11.58 -16.32
N PRO A 47 -9.38 -12.66 -15.99
CA PRO A 47 -9.40 -13.20 -14.61
C PRO A 47 -8.89 -12.17 -13.61
N VAL A 48 -9.49 -12.11 -12.41
CA VAL A 48 -9.06 -11.19 -11.36
C VAL A 48 -7.61 -11.43 -10.94
N ASP A 49 -7.14 -12.68 -10.99
CA ASP A 49 -5.76 -13.03 -10.64
C ASP A 49 -4.73 -12.63 -11.71
N SER A 50 -5.18 -12.17 -12.89
CA SER A 50 -4.27 -11.64 -13.90
C SER A 50 -3.79 -10.22 -13.61
N MET A 51 -4.37 -9.55 -12.64
CA MET A 51 -3.93 -8.21 -12.23
C MET A 51 -2.50 -8.25 -11.68
N GLN A 52 -1.70 -7.30 -12.12
CA GLN A 52 -0.38 -7.04 -11.55
C GLN A 52 -0.45 -5.75 -10.75
N VAL A 53 -0.19 -5.87 -9.46
CA VAL A 53 -0.36 -4.77 -8.51
C VAL A 53 1.02 -4.32 -8.02
N GLU A 54 1.38 -3.10 -8.36
CA GLU A 54 2.58 -2.46 -7.83
C GLU A 54 2.16 -1.57 -6.66
N VAL A 55 2.71 -1.85 -5.48
CA VAL A 55 2.48 -1.06 -4.28
C VAL A 55 3.72 -0.23 -4.00
N ARG A 56 3.54 1.07 -3.81
CA ARG A 56 4.61 1.97 -3.38
C ARG A 56 4.17 2.64 -2.09
N ILE A 57 5.04 2.62 -1.09
CA ILE A 57 4.73 3.18 0.23
C ILE A 57 5.86 4.09 0.68
N GLY A 58 5.50 5.32 1.03
CA GLY A 58 6.36 6.26 1.72
C GLY A 58 6.05 6.21 3.21
N VAL A 59 7.05 5.88 4.02
CA VAL A 59 6.88 5.68 5.46
C VAL A 59 8.19 5.98 6.17
N PRO A 60 8.16 6.52 7.40
CA PRO A 60 9.38 6.62 8.21
C PRO A 60 9.94 5.22 8.50
N HIS A 61 11.26 5.10 8.46
CA HIS A 61 11.97 3.85 8.71
C HIS A 61 11.51 2.70 7.81
N PRO A 62 11.59 2.86 6.48
CA PRO A 62 11.07 1.86 5.55
C PRO A 62 11.77 0.50 5.67
N GLU A 63 13.03 0.47 6.12
CA GLU A 63 13.80 -0.76 6.35
C GLU A 63 13.20 -1.65 7.44
N LYS A 64 12.35 -1.10 8.30
CA LYS A 64 11.69 -1.85 9.37
C LYS A 64 10.35 -2.45 8.97
N VAL A 65 9.87 -2.15 7.75
CA VAL A 65 8.58 -2.66 7.30
C VAL A 65 8.69 -4.11 6.84
N ASN A 66 7.77 -4.94 7.32
CA ASN A 66 7.64 -6.32 6.86
C ASN A 66 6.85 -6.34 5.54
N LYS A 67 7.55 -6.56 4.42
CA LYS A 67 6.94 -6.56 3.08
C LYS A 67 5.87 -7.64 2.92
N ASP A 68 6.08 -8.81 3.52
CA ASP A 68 5.13 -9.92 3.39
C ASP A 68 3.80 -9.59 4.04
N GLU A 69 3.81 -8.91 5.19
CA GLU A 69 2.59 -8.45 5.84
C GLU A 69 1.83 -7.43 4.98
N VAL A 70 2.56 -6.55 4.31
CA VAL A 70 1.96 -5.56 3.40
C VAL A 70 1.34 -6.27 2.20
N LEU A 71 2.06 -7.17 1.55
CA LEU A 71 1.56 -7.89 0.37
C LEU A 71 0.38 -8.80 0.69
N ALA A 72 0.29 -9.30 1.91
CA ALA A 72 -0.83 -10.14 2.35
C ALA A 72 -2.18 -9.40 2.34
N ILE A 73 -2.17 -8.08 2.26
CA ILE A 73 -3.41 -7.27 2.18
C ILE A 73 -4.07 -7.37 0.80
N LEU A 74 -3.30 -7.68 -0.25
CA LEU A 74 -3.85 -7.75 -1.61
C LEU A 74 -4.83 -8.92 -1.72
N PRO A 75 -6.08 -8.67 -2.15
CA PRO A 75 -7.08 -9.72 -2.25
C PRO A 75 -6.88 -10.63 -3.47
N HIS A 76 -6.34 -10.08 -4.56
CA HIS A 76 -6.17 -10.76 -5.83
C HIS A 76 -4.94 -10.25 -6.56
N GLY A 77 -4.44 -11.07 -7.47
CA GLY A 77 -3.35 -10.71 -8.37
C GLY A 77 -1.98 -10.97 -7.76
N THR A 78 -0.97 -10.58 -8.52
CA THR A 78 0.44 -10.68 -8.13
C THR A 78 0.94 -9.31 -7.71
N GLY A 79 1.52 -9.21 -6.54
CA GLY A 79 1.94 -7.93 -5.98
C GLY A 79 3.44 -7.80 -5.79
N THR A 80 3.92 -6.58 -5.95
CA THR A 80 5.25 -6.15 -5.53
C THR A 80 5.12 -4.93 -4.63
N VAL A 81 6.07 -4.73 -3.73
CA VAL A 81 6.08 -3.55 -2.86
C VAL A 81 7.44 -2.88 -2.89
N THR A 82 7.43 -1.57 -3.09
CA THR A 82 8.58 -0.69 -2.96
C THR A 82 8.35 0.25 -1.78
N LEU A 83 9.33 0.32 -0.90
CA LEU A 83 9.28 1.15 0.30
C LEU A 83 10.33 2.24 0.19
N VAL A 84 9.93 3.47 0.44
CA VAL A 84 10.82 4.63 0.44
C VAL A 84 10.62 5.44 1.71
N GLU A 85 11.63 6.21 2.08
CA GLU A 85 11.50 7.17 3.17
C GLU A 85 10.45 8.21 2.80
N GLY A 86 9.48 8.42 3.67
CA GLY A 86 8.39 9.36 3.45
C GLY A 86 7.45 9.39 4.62
N GLY A 87 6.23 9.89 4.40
CA GLY A 87 5.27 10.05 5.47
C GLY A 87 5.74 11.06 6.52
N LEU A 88 5.31 10.86 7.76
CA LEU A 88 5.69 11.72 8.89
C LEU A 88 5.88 10.89 10.13
N GLU A 89 6.81 11.31 10.96
CA GLU A 89 6.94 10.81 12.32
C GLU A 89 6.85 11.98 13.28
N ILE A 90 5.90 11.90 14.24
CA ILE A 90 5.64 12.96 15.17
C ILE A 90 5.87 12.40 16.60
N PRO A 91 7.01 12.71 17.22
CA PRO A 91 7.26 12.29 18.60
C PRO A 91 6.27 12.93 19.56
N ASN A 92 5.93 12.22 20.65
CA ASN A 92 5.20 12.85 21.74
C ASN A 92 6.14 13.82 22.50
N ASP A 93 5.57 14.65 23.35
CA ASP A 93 6.35 15.68 24.07
C ASP A 93 7.46 15.09 24.90
N ALA A 94 7.24 13.92 25.49
CA ALA A 94 8.25 13.24 26.32
C ALA A 94 9.36 12.56 25.52
N GLY A 95 9.20 12.40 24.21
CA GLY A 95 10.14 11.70 23.35
C GLY A 95 10.20 10.19 23.58
N THR A 96 9.18 9.63 24.25
CA THR A 96 9.14 8.20 24.58
C THR A 96 8.41 7.36 23.53
N ASN A 97 7.66 7.99 22.65
CA ASN A 97 6.88 7.32 21.62
C ASN A 97 6.61 8.28 20.46
N SER A 98 6.12 7.74 19.33
CA SER A 98 5.83 8.53 18.15
C SER A 98 4.55 8.06 17.48
N THR A 99 3.89 8.99 16.79
CA THR A 99 2.90 8.69 15.78
C THR A 99 3.62 8.58 14.42
N VAL A 100 3.35 7.51 13.69
CA VAL A 100 3.91 7.27 12.36
C VAL A 100 2.80 7.32 11.33
N LEU A 101 3.00 8.08 10.27
CA LEU A 101 2.07 8.21 9.15
C LEU A 101 2.72 7.72 7.88
N ALA A 102 2.02 6.86 7.13
CA ALA A 102 2.45 6.36 5.84
C ALA A 102 1.48 6.78 4.73
N HIS A 103 2.02 6.94 3.52
CA HIS A 103 1.25 7.09 2.29
C HIS A 103 1.46 5.85 1.43
N ALA A 104 0.40 5.35 0.80
CA ALA A 104 0.48 4.22 -0.11
C ALA A 104 -0.15 4.54 -1.45
N CYS A 105 0.39 3.91 -2.48
CA CYS A 105 -0.21 3.91 -3.80
C CYS A 105 -0.27 2.46 -4.29
N ALA A 106 -1.39 2.09 -4.90
CA ALA A 106 -1.55 0.82 -5.58
C ALA A 106 -1.79 1.09 -7.06
N ILE A 107 -0.91 0.57 -7.89
CA ILE A 107 -1.01 0.68 -9.35
C ILE A 107 -1.36 -0.68 -9.89
N VAL A 108 -2.51 -0.77 -10.57
CA VAL A 108 -2.98 -2.03 -11.14
C VAL A 108 -2.76 -2.00 -12.64
N ARG A 109 -2.07 -3.03 -13.15
CA ARG A 109 -1.82 -3.23 -14.57
C ARG A 109 -2.46 -4.51 -15.06
N LEU A 110 -2.93 -4.46 -16.29
CA LEU A 110 -3.44 -5.61 -17.02
C LEU A 110 -2.77 -5.66 -18.39
N ASP A 111 -2.61 -6.88 -18.91
CA ASP A 111 -2.15 -7.11 -20.27
C ASP A 111 -3.35 -7.01 -21.22
N VAL A 112 -3.49 -5.88 -21.84
CA VAL A 112 -4.64 -5.57 -22.73
C VAL A 112 -4.21 -4.90 -24.02
#